data_d08633be7b5159f1ebcebcb3ca0db517
#
_entry.id   d08633be7b5159f1ebcebcb3ca0db517
#
_cell.length_a   1.000
_cell.length_b   1.000
_cell.length_c   1.000
_cell.angle_alpha   90.00
_cell.angle_beta   90.00
_cell.angle_gamma   90.00
#
_symmetry.space_group_name_H-M   'P 1'
#
loop_
_entity.id
_entity.type
_entity.pdbx_description
1 polymer ?
#
loop_
_entity_poly.entity_id
_entity_poly.type
_entity_poly.pdbx_seq_one_letter_code
_entity_poly.pdbx_strand_id
1 'polypeptide(L)'
;MKRYLCAILAAFVFGGCTPALHRAVKEGDVDRVRQLINDGADVNVREDRASELLHGGPRLQYTPLHWAAFLGDWEIAEMLIFAGADLNAEDPWYSTPLYLAAEQAHLDFVRKLIAEGANVDVRSSMWGYTPLHRAAWGPVVRRYGPRAEKFGSDPNENYRAIISLLVSEGAEVNARDAEGETPLDQAIGGGTEQAVALLRSLGAKTGAELDAQGKIVGMRLRNHFIDSLQLRFREVPLPDEAKESPWEGHGADGGHPATILSSLDLFDRTGTYSFPSELLDGLGNPGLERVTLTKHGNLLDISMVNGDGAGGHFVLFQVNLPDYRARRFVREVIEDDMTKTHDWMPLKKRSKSWNKPEE
;
A
#
# COMPACT_ATOMS: atom_id res chain seq x y z
N MET A 1 -31.38 20.93 20.51
CA MET A 1 -31.91 19.57 20.75
C MET A 1 -32.91 19.09 19.68
N LYS A 2 -33.87 19.88 19.21
CA LYS A 2 -34.87 19.39 18.19
C LYS A 2 -34.28 19.11 16.80
N ARG A 3 -33.15 19.76 16.36
CA ARG A 3 -32.51 19.51 15.05
C ARG A 3 -31.76 18.19 14.98
N TYR A 4 -31.20 17.71 16.10
CA TYR A 4 -30.51 16.42 16.16
C TYR A 4 -31.46 15.21 16.20
N LEU A 5 -32.68 15.41 16.75
CA LEU A 5 -33.69 14.36 16.81
C LEU A 5 -34.29 14.04 15.43
N CYS A 6 -34.41 15.03 14.53
CA CYS A 6 -34.87 14.80 13.16
C CYS A 6 -33.86 14.07 12.29
N ALA A 7 -32.55 14.32 12.49
CA ALA A 7 -31.49 13.60 11.78
C ALA A 7 -31.41 12.14 12.21
N ILE A 8 -31.60 11.84 13.52
CA ILE A 8 -31.59 10.49 14.06
C ILE A 8 -32.84 9.71 13.65
N LEU A 9 -34.02 10.35 13.59
CA LEU A 9 -35.26 9.71 13.15
C LEU A 9 -35.29 9.45 11.63
N ALA A 10 -34.67 10.28 10.82
CA ALA A 10 -34.51 10.03 9.38
C ALA A 10 -33.58 8.84 9.09
N ALA A 11 -32.56 8.61 9.94
CA ALA A 11 -31.66 7.46 9.82
C ALA A 11 -32.33 6.10 10.21
N PHE A 12 -33.41 6.13 11.02
CA PHE A 12 -34.07 4.90 11.49
C PHE A 12 -35.24 4.43 10.60
N VAL A 13 -35.74 5.26 9.70
CA VAL A 13 -36.98 4.94 8.90
C VAL A 13 -36.62 4.39 7.49
N PHE A 14 -35.39 4.57 7.01
CA PHE A 14 -34.96 4.00 5.73
C PHE A 14 -33.81 3.03 5.93
N GLY A 15 -34.15 1.77 6.06
CA GLY A 15 -33.19 0.68 6.15
C GLY A 15 -32.18 0.71 5.01
N GLY A 16 -30.87 0.61 5.36
CA GLY A 16 -29.77 0.40 4.41
C GLY A 16 -29.46 1.60 3.52
N CYS A 17 -29.33 2.81 4.07
CA CYS A 17 -29.07 4.00 3.26
C CYS A 17 -27.58 4.20 2.98
N THR A 18 -27.19 4.00 1.74
CA THR A 18 -26.06 4.75 1.18
C THR A 18 -26.28 6.23 1.49
N PRO A 19 -25.32 6.96 2.09
CA PRO A 19 -25.49 8.38 2.38
C PRO A 19 -25.99 9.13 1.14
N ALA A 20 -26.92 10.07 1.32
CA ALA A 20 -27.57 10.75 0.21
C ALA A 20 -26.57 11.39 -0.77
N LEU A 21 -25.42 11.86 -0.23
CA LEU A 21 -24.34 12.44 -1.03
C LEU A 21 -23.68 11.40 -1.95
N HIS A 22 -23.38 10.18 -1.47
CA HIS A 22 -22.84 9.12 -2.31
C HIS A 22 -23.77 8.76 -3.46
N ARG A 23 -25.07 8.70 -3.19
CA ARG A 23 -26.05 8.40 -4.23
C ARG A 23 -26.05 9.49 -5.30
N ALA A 24 -26.13 10.76 -4.90
CA ALA A 24 -26.11 11.89 -5.83
C ALA A 24 -24.83 11.88 -6.70
N VAL A 25 -23.66 11.59 -6.09
CA VAL A 25 -22.38 11.47 -6.83
C VAL A 25 -22.43 10.28 -7.81
N LYS A 26 -22.91 9.12 -7.40
CA LYS A 26 -23.02 7.94 -8.29
C LYS A 26 -23.97 8.15 -9.45
N GLU A 27 -25.02 8.92 -9.25
CA GLU A 27 -26.02 9.28 -10.26
C GLU A 27 -25.53 10.42 -11.18
N GLY A 28 -24.47 11.16 -10.78
CA GLY A 28 -23.97 12.34 -11.50
C GLY A 28 -24.93 13.54 -11.39
N ASP A 29 -25.70 13.61 -10.30
CA ASP A 29 -26.66 14.68 -10.07
C ASP A 29 -25.97 15.88 -9.39
N VAL A 30 -25.38 16.73 -10.24
CA VAL A 30 -24.62 17.92 -9.84
C VAL A 30 -25.43 18.86 -8.94
N ASP A 31 -26.71 19.10 -9.29
CA ASP A 31 -27.57 20.02 -8.53
C ASP A 31 -27.88 19.44 -7.14
N ARG A 32 -28.12 18.15 -7.07
CA ARG A 32 -28.35 17.47 -5.79
C ARG A 32 -27.10 17.43 -4.92
N VAL A 33 -25.92 17.20 -5.51
CA VAL A 33 -24.62 17.29 -4.79
C VAL A 33 -24.45 18.70 -4.22
N ARG A 34 -24.63 19.73 -5.03
CA ARG A 34 -24.53 21.13 -4.61
C ARG A 34 -25.49 21.44 -3.46
N GLN A 35 -26.75 21.01 -3.58
CA GLN A 35 -27.74 21.21 -2.52
C GLN A 35 -27.31 20.54 -1.22
N LEU A 36 -26.88 19.27 -1.27
CA LEU A 36 -26.48 18.52 -0.08
C LEU A 36 -25.27 19.15 0.62
N ILE A 37 -24.28 19.61 -0.14
CA ILE A 37 -23.11 20.32 0.40
C ILE A 37 -23.57 21.63 1.09
N ASN A 38 -24.45 22.43 0.47
CA ASN A 38 -24.99 23.66 1.06
C ASN A 38 -25.83 23.39 2.32
N ASP A 39 -26.50 22.24 2.38
CA ASP A 39 -27.27 21.79 3.54
C ASP A 39 -26.36 21.27 4.67
N GLY A 40 -25.02 21.27 4.46
CA GLY A 40 -24.02 20.87 5.46
C GLY A 40 -23.76 19.37 5.52
N ALA A 41 -23.94 18.64 4.43
CA ALA A 41 -23.56 17.23 4.36
C ALA A 41 -22.04 17.09 4.56
N ASP A 42 -21.64 16.05 5.33
CA ASP A 42 -20.22 15.70 5.47
C ASP A 42 -19.67 15.14 4.14
N VAL A 43 -18.74 15.90 3.51
CA VAL A 43 -18.13 15.53 2.23
C VAL A 43 -17.09 14.42 2.36
N ASN A 44 -16.67 14.09 3.59
CA ASN A 44 -15.74 13.00 3.91
C ASN A 44 -16.43 11.76 4.47
N VAL A 45 -17.76 11.74 4.45
CA VAL A 45 -18.54 10.59 4.91
C VAL A 45 -18.15 9.34 4.12
N ARG A 46 -18.02 8.21 4.81
CA ARG A 46 -17.73 6.91 4.19
C ARG A 46 -19.01 6.10 4.00
N GLU A 47 -19.05 5.26 2.98
CA GLU A 47 -20.18 4.33 2.81
C GLU A 47 -20.31 3.42 4.03
N ASP A 48 -21.56 3.21 4.48
CA ASP A 48 -21.85 2.39 5.64
C ASP A 48 -21.69 0.89 5.30
N ARG A 49 -21.08 0.15 6.23
CA ARG A 49 -20.93 -1.33 6.14
C ARG A 49 -22.26 -2.06 5.99
N ALA A 50 -23.37 -1.49 6.50
CA ALA A 50 -24.68 -2.13 6.47
C ALA A 50 -25.29 -2.18 5.06
N SER A 51 -25.06 -1.17 4.23
CA SER A 51 -25.57 -1.13 2.84
C SER A 51 -24.90 -2.15 1.94
N GLU A 52 -23.65 -2.49 2.20
CA GLU A 52 -22.83 -3.44 1.44
C GLU A 52 -23.22 -4.90 1.74
N LEU A 53 -23.58 -5.21 2.99
CA LEU A 53 -23.98 -6.56 3.40
C LEU A 53 -25.30 -6.99 2.74
N LEU A 54 -26.19 -6.04 2.42
CA LEU A 54 -27.49 -6.30 1.81
C LEU A 54 -27.40 -6.56 0.29
N HIS A 55 -26.33 -6.08 -0.37
CA HIS A 55 -26.17 -6.15 -1.82
C HIS A 55 -25.01 -7.03 -2.28
N GLY A 56 -24.28 -7.68 -1.35
CA GLY A 56 -23.23 -8.66 -1.68
C GLY A 56 -21.99 -8.10 -2.41
N GLY A 57 -21.79 -6.77 -2.36
CA GLY A 57 -20.67 -6.10 -3.01
C GLY A 57 -19.41 -6.02 -2.11
N PRO A 58 -18.25 -5.71 -2.68
CA PRO A 58 -17.02 -5.51 -1.94
C PRO A 58 -17.13 -4.30 -0.98
N ARG A 59 -16.47 -4.38 0.17
CA ARG A 59 -16.48 -3.35 1.25
C ARG A 59 -15.63 -2.15 0.85
N LEU A 60 -16.08 -1.31 -0.06
CA LEU A 60 -15.28 -0.21 -0.60
C LEU A 60 -15.07 0.95 0.40
N GLN A 61 -16.05 1.26 1.25
CA GLN A 61 -16.03 2.41 2.17
C GLN A 61 -15.51 3.71 1.51
N TYR A 62 -15.89 3.90 0.27
CA TYR A 62 -15.48 5.07 -0.50
C TYR A 62 -16.05 6.36 0.10
N THR A 63 -15.28 7.45 0.03
CA THR A 63 -15.81 8.81 0.20
C THR A 63 -16.50 9.26 -1.10
N PRO A 64 -17.31 10.34 -1.07
CA PRO A 64 -17.85 10.92 -2.30
C PRO A 64 -16.78 11.22 -3.35
N LEU A 65 -15.59 11.70 -2.93
CA LEU A 65 -14.46 11.99 -3.83
C LEU A 65 -13.86 10.75 -4.48
N HIS A 66 -13.84 9.59 -3.81
CA HIS A 66 -13.45 8.32 -4.45
C HIS A 66 -14.40 7.96 -5.60
N TRP A 67 -15.70 8.13 -5.39
CA TRP A 67 -16.69 7.85 -6.44
C TRP A 67 -16.56 8.82 -7.60
N ALA A 68 -16.39 10.12 -7.34
CA ALA A 68 -16.15 11.10 -8.39
C ALA A 68 -14.89 10.75 -9.21
N ALA A 69 -13.81 10.31 -8.54
CA ALA A 69 -12.56 9.87 -9.17
C ALA A 69 -12.74 8.59 -10.00
N PHE A 70 -13.46 7.60 -9.47
CA PHE A 70 -13.78 6.36 -10.18
C PHE A 70 -14.64 6.60 -11.43
N LEU A 71 -15.59 7.55 -11.36
CA LEU A 71 -16.48 7.91 -12.45
C LEU A 71 -15.87 8.92 -13.45
N GLY A 72 -14.81 9.62 -13.06
CA GLY A 72 -14.19 10.69 -13.84
C GLY A 72 -14.99 12.01 -13.85
N ASP A 73 -15.86 12.19 -12.88
CA ASP A 73 -16.72 13.38 -12.79
C ASP A 73 -16.00 14.50 -12.04
N TRP A 74 -15.32 15.36 -12.80
CA TRP A 74 -14.56 16.46 -12.21
C TRP A 74 -15.45 17.58 -11.68
N GLU A 75 -16.59 17.85 -12.28
CA GLU A 75 -17.49 18.92 -11.82
C GLU A 75 -17.96 18.64 -10.38
N ILE A 76 -18.34 17.40 -10.11
CA ILE A 76 -18.67 16.95 -8.77
C ILE A 76 -17.45 16.98 -7.84
N ALA A 77 -16.28 16.49 -8.34
CA ALA A 77 -15.06 16.48 -7.54
C ALA A 77 -14.64 17.90 -7.10
N GLU A 78 -14.69 18.86 -8.00
CA GLU A 78 -14.35 20.26 -7.71
C GLU A 78 -15.21 20.84 -6.59
N MET A 79 -16.53 20.58 -6.61
CA MET A 79 -17.42 20.98 -5.52
C MET A 79 -17.09 20.32 -4.19
N LEU A 80 -16.76 19.03 -4.21
CA LEU A 80 -16.37 18.29 -3.01
C LEU A 80 -15.05 18.82 -2.43
N ILE A 81 -14.05 19.07 -3.29
CA ILE A 81 -12.74 19.62 -2.90
C ILE A 81 -12.89 21.01 -2.31
N PHE A 82 -13.68 21.88 -2.97
CA PHE A 82 -13.97 23.22 -2.46
C PHE A 82 -14.68 23.19 -1.09
N ALA A 83 -15.50 22.16 -0.84
CA ALA A 83 -16.18 21.94 0.43
C ALA A 83 -15.28 21.23 1.48
N GLY A 84 -14.01 20.96 1.19
CA GLY A 84 -13.04 20.40 2.12
C GLY A 84 -12.96 18.86 2.09
N ALA A 85 -13.21 18.24 0.95
CA ALA A 85 -12.95 16.82 0.79
C ALA A 85 -11.45 16.51 0.92
N ASP A 86 -11.11 15.43 1.65
CA ASP A 86 -9.74 14.95 1.79
C ASP A 86 -9.27 14.31 0.48
N LEU A 87 -8.32 14.99 -0.20
CA LEU A 87 -7.71 14.53 -1.46
C LEU A 87 -6.98 13.19 -1.34
N ASN A 88 -6.50 12.89 -0.13
CA ASN A 88 -5.72 11.70 0.18
C ASN A 88 -6.48 10.72 1.08
N ALA A 89 -7.82 10.84 1.13
CA ALA A 89 -8.65 9.87 1.83
C ALA A 89 -8.34 8.47 1.32
N GLU A 90 -8.16 7.51 2.24
CA GLU A 90 -7.85 6.12 1.90
C GLU A 90 -9.08 5.25 2.12
N ASP A 91 -9.41 4.35 1.21
CA ASP A 91 -10.37 3.28 1.41
C ASP A 91 -9.79 2.16 2.30
N PRO A 92 -10.49 1.06 2.62
CA PRO A 92 -9.94 -0.05 3.40
C PRO A 92 -8.74 -0.77 2.76
N TRP A 93 -8.52 -0.59 1.48
CA TRP A 93 -7.33 -1.10 0.75
C TRP A 93 -6.28 -0.03 0.53
N TYR A 94 -6.44 1.15 1.19
CA TYR A 94 -5.58 2.34 1.08
C TYR A 94 -5.50 2.92 -0.34
N SER A 95 -6.52 2.64 -1.18
CA SER A 95 -6.66 3.33 -2.46
C SER A 95 -7.13 4.75 -2.21
N THR A 96 -6.53 5.71 -2.92
CA THR A 96 -6.91 7.13 -2.86
C THR A 96 -7.74 7.52 -4.10
N PRO A 97 -8.39 8.68 -4.10
CA PRO A 97 -9.03 9.19 -5.32
C PRO A 97 -8.07 9.24 -6.52
N LEU A 98 -6.79 9.64 -6.31
CA LEU A 98 -5.79 9.65 -7.38
C LEU A 98 -5.48 8.25 -7.91
N TYR A 99 -5.37 7.27 -7.03
CA TYR A 99 -5.19 5.87 -7.41
C TYR A 99 -6.33 5.36 -8.31
N LEU A 100 -7.59 5.64 -7.93
CA LEU A 100 -8.76 5.23 -8.70
C LEU A 100 -8.85 5.97 -10.05
N ALA A 101 -8.56 7.28 -10.08
CA ALA A 101 -8.54 8.04 -11.32
C ALA A 101 -7.47 7.51 -12.30
N ALA A 102 -6.28 7.16 -11.80
CA ALA A 102 -5.21 6.56 -12.60
C ALA A 102 -5.61 5.17 -13.11
N GLU A 103 -6.22 4.33 -12.27
CA GLU A 103 -6.75 3.03 -12.65
C GLU A 103 -7.80 3.12 -13.76
N GLN A 104 -8.66 4.13 -13.73
CA GLN A 104 -9.73 4.34 -14.70
C GLN A 104 -9.31 5.14 -15.95
N ALA A 105 -8.04 5.54 -16.05
CA ALA A 105 -7.48 6.34 -17.15
C ALA A 105 -8.14 7.73 -17.32
N HIS A 106 -8.56 8.35 -16.23
CA HIS A 106 -9.13 9.69 -16.24
C HIS A 106 -8.03 10.77 -16.22
N LEU A 107 -7.33 10.96 -17.35
CA LEU A 107 -6.15 11.85 -17.44
C LEU A 107 -6.39 13.25 -16.88
N ASP A 108 -7.46 13.93 -17.31
CA ASP A 108 -7.75 15.29 -16.84
C ASP A 108 -8.06 15.34 -15.35
N PHE A 109 -8.71 14.29 -14.83
CA PHE A 109 -8.97 14.16 -13.41
C PHE A 109 -7.67 13.99 -12.61
N VAL A 110 -6.77 13.08 -13.07
CA VAL A 110 -5.44 12.88 -12.49
C VAL A 110 -4.66 14.18 -12.45
N ARG A 111 -4.60 14.92 -13.58
CA ARG A 111 -3.91 16.21 -13.68
C ARG A 111 -4.41 17.21 -12.65
N LYS A 112 -5.72 17.32 -12.52
CA LYS A 112 -6.35 18.27 -11.60
C LYS A 112 -6.18 17.89 -10.14
N LEU A 113 -6.30 16.59 -9.79
CA LEU A 113 -6.02 16.13 -8.43
C LEU A 113 -4.58 16.43 -7.99
N ILE A 114 -3.61 16.22 -8.89
CA ILE A 114 -2.20 16.54 -8.61
C ILE A 114 -2.02 18.04 -8.43
N ALA A 115 -2.65 18.86 -9.26
CA ALA A 115 -2.60 20.32 -9.14
C ALA A 115 -3.20 20.82 -7.80
N GLU A 116 -4.20 20.13 -7.25
CA GLU A 116 -4.78 20.39 -5.92
C GLU A 116 -3.94 19.83 -4.77
N GLY A 117 -2.84 19.12 -5.05
CA GLY A 117 -1.91 18.60 -4.04
C GLY A 117 -2.15 17.17 -3.60
N ALA A 118 -2.81 16.36 -4.42
CA ALA A 118 -2.92 14.93 -4.15
C ALA A 118 -1.54 14.26 -4.12
N ASN A 119 -1.32 13.32 -3.17
CA ASN A 119 -0.06 12.59 -3.06
C ASN A 119 0.06 11.54 -4.16
N VAL A 120 1.11 11.67 -4.99
CA VAL A 120 1.36 10.80 -6.15
C VAL A 120 1.91 9.41 -5.80
N ASP A 121 2.45 9.24 -4.58
CA ASP A 121 3.14 8.01 -4.14
C ASP A 121 2.41 7.26 -3.02
N VAL A 122 1.11 7.48 -2.84
CA VAL A 122 0.33 6.68 -1.89
C VAL A 122 0.33 5.21 -2.31
N ARG A 123 0.52 4.32 -1.34
CA ARG A 123 0.59 2.87 -1.57
C ARG A 123 -0.66 2.17 -1.04
N SER A 124 -1.28 1.33 -1.86
CA SER A 124 -2.37 0.46 -1.41
C SER A 124 -1.90 -0.57 -0.39
N SER A 125 -2.77 -0.94 0.57
CA SER A 125 -2.35 -1.75 1.73
C SER A 125 -2.01 -3.20 1.43
N MET A 126 -2.79 -3.83 0.56
CA MET A 126 -2.67 -5.27 0.36
C MET A 126 -1.49 -5.62 -0.56
N TRP A 127 -1.29 -4.81 -1.60
CA TRP A 127 -0.31 -5.09 -2.65
C TRP A 127 0.79 -4.04 -2.76
N GLY A 128 0.70 -2.92 -2.02
CA GLY A 128 1.68 -1.84 -2.10
C GLY A 128 1.69 -1.07 -3.41
N TYR A 129 0.64 -1.20 -4.22
CA TYR A 129 0.56 -0.52 -5.51
C TYR A 129 0.46 0.99 -5.34
N THR A 130 1.24 1.73 -6.13
CA THR A 130 1.09 3.17 -6.30
C THR A 130 0.14 3.48 -7.47
N PRO A 131 -0.32 4.73 -7.63
CA PRO A 131 -1.04 5.16 -8.83
C PRO A 131 -0.28 4.82 -10.12
N LEU A 132 1.06 4.87 -10.10
CA LEU A 132 1.91 4.51 -11.24
C LEU A 132 1.85 3.01 -11.57
N HIS A 133 1.82 2.11 -10.58
CA HIS A 133 1.61 0.68 -10.81
C HIS A 133 0.27 0.44 -11.52
N ARG A 134 -0.79 1.13 -11.08
CA ARG A 134 -2.12 0.96 -11.66
C ARG A 134 -2.23 1.53 -13.07
N ALA A 135 -1.62 2.68 -13.32
CA ALA A 135 -1.54 3.24 -14.67
C ALA A 135 -0.76 2.31 -15.61
N ALA A 136 0.31 1.70 -15.13
CA ALA A 136 1.12 0.75 -15.90
C ALA A 136 0.33 -0.53 -16.27
N TRP A 137 -0.50 -1.04 -15.36
CA TRP A 137 -1.36 -2.21 -15.58
C TRP A 137 -2.70 -1.89 -16.25
N GLY A 138 -3.09 -0.62 -16.29
CA GLY A 138 -4.42 -0.12 -16.62
C GLY A 138 -5.14 -0.71 -17.82
N PRO A 139 -4.52 -0.96 -18.99
CA PRO A 139 -5.23 -1.50 -20.17
C PRO A 139 -5.84 -2.89 -19.97
N VAL A 140 -5.28 -3.69 -19.05
CA VAL A 140 -5.75 -5.06 -18.77
C VAL A 140 -7.04 -5.04 -17.95
N VAL A 141 -7.15 -4.14 -16.98
CA VAL A 141 -8.32 -4.02 -16.09
C VAL A 141 -9.56 -3.58 -16.85
N ARG A 142 -9.41 -2.76 -17.88
CA ARG A 142 -10.54 -2.24 -18.68
C ARG A 142 -11.31 -3.28 -19.50
N ARG A 143 -10.75 -4.47 -19.71
CA ARG A 143 -11.46 -5.53 -20.43
C ARG A 143 -12.78 -5.93 -19.76
N TYR A 144 -12.98 -5.56 -18.48
CA TYR A 144 -14.11 -5.97 -17.65
C TYR A 144 -14.94 -4.82 -17.04
N GLY A 145 -14.67 -3.55 -17.38
CA GLY A 145 -15.38 -2.39 -16.81
C GLY A 145 -16.61 -1.95 -17.61
N PRO A 146 -17.70 -1.50 -16.96
CA PRO A 146 -19.00 -1.22 -17.61
C PRO A 146 -19.07 0.03 -18.48
N ARG A 147 -18.00 0.83 -18.62
CA ARG A 147 -18.02 2.12 -19.35
C ARG A 147 -16.92 2.29 -20.42
N ALA A 148 -16.39 1.21 -20.98
CA ALA A 148 -15.35 1.27 -22.03
C ALA A 148 -15.75 2.09 -23.28
N GLU A 149 -17.03 2.38 -23.49
CA GLU A 149 -17.55 3.01 -24.71
C GLU A 149 -17.65 4.55 -24.68
N LYS A 150 -17.42 5.19 -23.52
CA LYS A 150 -17.63 6.66 -23.37
C LYS A 150 -16.43 7.55 -23.69
N PHE A 151 -15.26 7.01 -23.95
CA PHE A 151 -14.04 7.80 -24.13
C PHE A 151 -13.67 7.89 -25.62
N GLY A 152 -13.75 9.10 -26.17
CA GLY A 152 -13.39 9.39 -27.57
C GLY A 152 -11.86 9.36 -27.85
N SER A 153 -11.01 8.98 -26.88
CA SER A 153 -9.57 8.79 -27.01
C SER A 153 -9.21 7.32 -26.80
N ASP A 154 -8.13 6.86 -27.45
CA ASP A 154 -7.57 5.53 -27.17
C ASP A 154 -7.24 5.41 -25.70
N PRO A 155 -7.82 4.44 -24.97
CA PRO A 155 -7.49 4.23 -23.57
C PRO A 155 -6.00 4.08 -23.30
N ASN A 156 -5.26 3.47 -24.21
CA ASN A 156 -3.82 3.28 -24.09
C ASN A 156 -3.07 4.62 -24.12
N GLU A 157 -3.56 5.61 -24.88
CA GLU A 157 -2.97 6.94 -24.91
C GLU A 157 -3.12 7.66 -23.56
N ASN A 158 -4.30 7.56 -22.94
CA ASN A 158 -4.52 8.15 -21.62
C ASN A 158 -3.63 7.51 -20.54
N TYR A 159 -3.47 6.19 -20.51
CA TYR A 159 -2.57 5.54 -19.55
C TYR A 159 -1.12 5.98 -19.74
N ARG A 160 -0.66 6.11 -20.98
CA ARG A 160 0.69 6.61 -21.29
C ARG A 160 0.87 8.05 -20.83
N ALA A 161 -0.12 8.89 -21.07
CA ALA A 161 -0.09 10.29 -20.61
C ALA A 161 -0.11 10.37 -19.07
N ILE A 162 -0.87 9.51 -18.39
CA ILE A 162 -0.89 9.42 -16.91
C ILE A 162 0.45 8.95 -16.38
N ILE A 163 1.07 7.90 -16.98
CA ILE A 163 2.41 7.45 -16.61
C ILE A 163 3.42 8.61 -16.71
N SER A 164 3.44 9.30 -17.85
CA SER A 164 4.34 10.43 -18.06
C SER A 164 4.09 11.55 -17.05
N LEU A 165 2.83 11.88 -16.79
CA LEU A 165 2.43 12.91 -15.85
C LEU A 165 2.85 12.55 -14.41
N LEU A 166 2.52 11.35 -13.93
CA LEU A 166 2.88 10.92 -12.57
C LEU A 166 4.40 10.98 -12.35
N VAL A 167 5.20 10.52 -13.33
CA VAL A 167 6.66 10.57 -13.22
C VAL A 167 7.18 12.01 -13.26
N SER A 168 6.61 12.89 -14.11
CA SER A 168 7.02 14.31 -14.15
C SER A 168 6.67 15.06 -12.86
N GLU A 169 5.62 14.64 -12.14
CA GLU A 169 5.19 15.18 -10.84
C GLU A 169 5.89 14.49 -9.65
N GLY A 170 6.92 13.70 -9.93
CA GLY A 170 7.81 13.14 -8.92
C GLY A 170 7.43 11.75 -8.40
N ALA A 171 6.50 11.05 -9.04
CA ALA A 171 6.22 9.67 -8.67
C ALA A 171 7.48 8.79 -8.83
N GLU A 172 7.69 7.91 -7.86
CA GLU A 172 8.81 6.98 -7.86
C GLU A 172 8.68 5.95 -9.00
N VAL A 173 9.45 6.14 -10.09
CA VAL A 173 9.38 5.29 -11.29
C VAL A 173 9.71 3.82 -11.01
N ASN A 174 10.52 3.55 -9.98
CA ASN A 174 10.94 2.22 -9.53
C ASN A 174 10.33 1.85 -8.16
N ALA A 175 9.16 2.40 -7.83
CA ALA A 175 8.44 2.02 -6.63
C ALA A 175 8.23 0.50 -6.61
N ARG A 176 8.42 -0.17 -5.46
CA ARG A 176 8.20 -1.60 -5.33
C ARG A 176 6.90 -1.87 -4.60
N ASP A 177 6.12 -2.78 -5.12
CA ASP A 177 4.94 -3.33 -4.44
C ASP A 177 5.30 -4.38 -3.37
N ALA A 178 4.30 -5.11 -2.86
CA ALA A 178 4.51 -6.12 -1.82
C ALA A 178 5.32 -7.34 -2.28
N GLU A 179 5.25 -7.68 -3.56
CA GLU A 179 6.01 -8.76 -4.18
C GLU A 179 7.41 -8.31 -4.62
N GLY A 180 7.73 -7.03 -4.50
CA GLY A 180 8.98 -6.44 -4.97
C GLY A 180 8.95 -6.08 -6.46
N GLU A 181 7.77 -6.17 -7.09
CA GLU A 181 7.55 -5.78 -8.48
C GLU A 181 7.47 -4.26 -8.61
N THR A 182 7.88 -3.74 -9.75
CA THR A 182 7.85 -2.33 -10.10
C THR A 182 6.70 -2.03 -11.08
N PRO A 183 6.35 -0.76 -11.34
CA PRO A 183 5.42 -0.42 -12.41
C PRO A 183 5.80 -1.02 -13.76
N LEU A 184 7.10 -1.20 -14.03
CA LEU A 184 7.56 -1.85 -15.25
C LEU A 184 7.24 -3.36 -15.27
N ASP A 185 7.39 -4.06 -14.15
CA ASP A 185 7.00 -5.48 -14.04
C ASP A 185 5.49 -5.63 -14.30
N GLN A 186 4.67 -4.73 -13.73
CA GLN A 186 3.24 -4.71 -13.96
C GLN A 186 2.89 -4.48 -15.44
N ALA A 187 3.59 -3.58 -16.13
CA ALA A 187 3.39 -3.33 -17.56
C ALA A 187 3.79 -4.55 -18.41
N ILE A 188 4.87 -5.24 -18.06
CA ILE A 188 5.33 -6.48 -18.71
C ILE A 188 4.29 -7.59 -18.50
N GLY A 189 3.84 -7.80 -17.26
CA GLY A 189 2.80 -8.78 -16.92
C GLY A 189 1.46 -8.51 -17.60
N GLY A 190 1.11 -7.24 -17.79
CA GLY A 190 -0.07 -6.78 -18.52
C GLY A 190 0.03 -6.90 -20.06
N GLY A 191 1.21 -7.18 -20.61
CA GLY A 191 1.44 -7.30 -22.07
C GLY A 191 1.30 -5.97 -22.82
N THR A 192 1.53 -4.84 -22.16
CA THR A 192 1.42 -3.50 -22.75
C THR A 192 2.78 -2.99 -23.26
N GLU A 193 3.18 -3.41 -24.44
CA GLU A 193 4.48 -3.03 -25.05
C GLU A 193 4.74 -1.53 -25.06
N GLN A 194 3.71 -0.73 -25.31
CA GLN A 194 3.83 0.73 -25.35
C GLN A 194 4.10 1.34 -23.97
N ALA A 195 3.46 0.83 -22.90
CA ALA A 195 3.74 1.25 -21.54
C ALA A 195 5.14 0.79 -21.09
N VAL A 196 5.55 -0.43 -21.47
CA VAL A 196 6.91 -0.95 -21.23
C VAL A 196 7.96 -0.03 -21.88
N ALA A 197 7.79 0.30 -23.17
CA ALA A 197 8.73 1.18 -23.88
C ALA A 197 8.80 2.57 -23.23
N LEU A 198 7.66 3.15 -22.85
CA LEU A 198 7.59 4.45 -22.17
C LEU A 198 8.29 4.40 -20.81
N LEU A 199 7.96 3.44 -19.96
CA LEU A 199 8.55 3.30 -18.62
C LEU A 199 10.07 3.11 -18.73
N ARG A 200 10.55 2.29 -19.68
CA ARG A 200 11.99 2.15 -19.96
C ARG A 200 12.64 3.49 -20.32
N SER A 201 12.00 4.31 -21.17
CA SER A 201 12.51 5.62 -21.54
C SER A 201 12.57 6.62 -20.37
N LEU A 202 11.70 6.40 -19.34
CA LEU A 202 11.68 7.17 -18.10
C LEU A 202 12.65 6.63 -17.03
N GLY A 203 13.47 5.62 -17.37
CA GLY A 203 14.46 5.04 -16.45
C GLY A 203 13.92 3.94 -15.56
N ALA A 204 12.72 3.39 -15.85
CA ALA A 204 12.16 2.28 -15.11
C ALA A 204 13.01 1.01 -15.28
N LYS A 205 13.12 0.25 -14.19
CA LYS A 205 13.79 -1.04 -14.08
C LYS A 205 12.82 -2.04 -13.49
N THR A 206 12.97 -3.30 -13.85
CA THR A 206 12.23 -4.38 -13.17
C THR A 206 12.75 -4.57 -11.74
N GLY A 207 11.95 -5.20 -10.88
CA GLY A 207 12.39 -5.59 -9.56
C GLY A 207 13.66 -6.43 -9.61
N ALA A 208 13.72 -7.39 -10.54
CA ALA A 208 14.90 -8.23 -10.75
C ALA A 208 16.14 -7.44 -11.19
N GLU A 209 16.00 -6.43 -12.07
CA GLU A 209 17.11 -5.57 -12.48
C GLU A 209 17.63 -4.68 -11.35
N LEU A 210 16.71 -4.20 -10.49
CA LEU A 210 17.08 -3.42 -9.30
C LEU A 210 17.82 -4.30 -8.29
N ASP A 211 17.39 -5.54 -8.11
CA ASP A 211 18.07 -6.51 -7.26
C ASP A 211 19.47 -6.84 -7.78
N ALA A 212 19.61 -7.00 -9.09
CA ALA A 212 20.92 -7.26 -9.72
C ALA A 212 21.89 -6.08 -9.65
N GLN A 213 21.36 -4.84 -9.56
CA GLN A 213 22.18 -3.62 -9.41
C GLN A 213 22.54 -3.29 -7.97
N GLY A 214 21.73 -3.73 -6.99
CA GLY A 214 22.14 -3.77 -5.60
C GLY A 214 23.31 -4.76 -5.49
N LYS A 215 24.46 -4.36 -4.99
CA LYS A 215 25.74 -5.09 -4.92
C LYS A 215 25.69 -6.53 -4.38
N ILE A 216 24.51 -7.10 -4.14
CA ILE A 216 24.29 -8.41 -3.54
C ILE A 216 23.40 -9.22 -4.50
N VAL A 217 23.99 -10.11 -5.25
CA VAL A 217 23.28 -11.10 -6.08
C VAL A 217 22.44 -12.00 -5.15
N GLY A 218 21.15 -12.13 -5.44
CA GLY A 218 20.24 -12.95 -4.64
C GLY A 218 19.52 -12.21 -3.48
N MET A 219 19.64 -10.88 -3.40
CA MET A 219 18.83 -10.08 -2.47
C MET A 219 17.34 -10.19 -2.80
N ARG A 220 16.52 -10.45 -1.78
CA ARG A 220 15.06 -10.44 -1.87
C ARG A 220 14.48 -9.35 -0.99
N LEU A 221 13.49 -8.63 -1.50
CA LEU A 221 12.69 -7.67 -0.74
C LEU A 221 11.27 -8.20 -0.62
N ARG A 222 10.72 -8.14 0.59
CA ARG A 222 9.32 -8.48 0.86
C ARG A 222 8.68 -7.34 1.63
N ASN A 223 7.51 -6.92 1.20
CA ASN A 223 6.73 -5.89 1.87
C ASN A 223 5.46 -6.53 2.44
N HIS A 224 5.14 -6.15 3.67
CA HIS A 224 3.91 -6.53 4.35
C HIS A 224 3.22 -5.29 4.87
N PHE A 225 1.90 -5.29 4.90
CA PHE A 225 1.10 -4.12 5.25
C PHE A 225 0.10 -4.46 6.34
N ILE A 226 -0.11 -3.53 7.25
CA ILE A 226 -1.18 -3.56 8.25
C ILE A 226 -1.63 -2.14 8.58
N ASP A 227 -2.91 -1.83 8.42
CA ASP A 227 -3.47 -0.47 8.53
C ASP A 227 -2.69 0.52 7.62
N SER A 228 -2.09 1.57 8.21
CA SER A 228 -1.26 2.57 7.53
C SER A 228 0.24 2.29 7.64
N LEU A 229 0.60 1.10 8.06
CA LEU A 229 1.99 0.71 8.27
C LEU A 229 2.46 -0.21 7.15
N GLN A 230 3.66 0.03 6.65
CA GLN A 230 4.35 -0.89 5.75
C GLN A 230 5.60 -1.41 6.44
N LEU A 231 5.83 -2.71 6.36
CA LEU A 231 7.09 -3.33 6.77
C LEU A 231 7.81 -3.84 5.54
N ARG A 232 9.11 -3.57 5.47
CA ARG A 232 9.98 -4.07 4.41
C ARG A 232 11.07 -4.93 5.01
N PHE A 233 11.12 -6.17 4.58
CA PHE A 233 12.15 -7.14 4.92
C PHE A 233 13.15 -7.22 3.79
N ARG A 234 14.44 -7.22 4.12
CA ARG A 234 15.52 -7.44 3.17
C ARG A 234 16.26 -8.72 3.53
N GLU A 235 16.15 -9.69 2.67
CA GLU A 235 16.87 -10.97 2.72
C GLU A 235 18.06 -10.90 1.76
N VAL A 236 19.22 -11.34 2.22
CA VAL A 236 20.44 -11.40 1.42
C VAL A 236 21.11 -12.77 1.55
N PRO A 237 21.86 -13.24 0.54
CA PRO A 237 22.70 -14.42 0.69
C PRO A 237 23.66 -14.27 1.87
N LEU A 238 23.94 -15.36 2.55
CA LEU A 238 24.97 -15.37 3.60
C LEU A 238 26.32 -15.03 2.96
N PRO A 239 27.04 -13.98 3.45
CA PRO A 239 28.38 -13.66 2.96
C PRO A 239 29.35 -14.85 3.07
N ASP A 240 30.24 -15.02 2.11
CA ASP A 240 31.17 -16.16 2.12
C ASP A 240 32.09 -16.14 3.34
N GLU A 241 32.49 -14.97 3.82
CA GLU A 241 33.28 -14.79 5.03
C GLU A 241 32.56 -15.34 6.28
N ALA A 242 31.24 -15.23 6.32
CA ALA A 242 30.42 -15.76 7.45
C ALA A 242 30.29 -17.29 7.40
N LYS A 243 30.68 -17.95 6.31
CA LYS A 243 30.67 -19.42 6.16
C LYS A 243 31.95 -20.07 6.74
N GLU A 244 32.96 -19.27 7.09
CA GLU A 244 34.23 -19.78 7.64
C GLU A 244 34.13 -20.16 9.13
N SER A 245 33.11 -19.67 9.83
CA SER A 245 32.85 -19.97 11.25
C SER A 245 31.56 -20.76 11.41
N PRO A 246 31.41 -21.59 12.47
CA PRO A 246 30.16 -22.25 12.77
C PRO A 246 29.01 -21.26 12.89
N TRP A 247 27.85 -21.58 12.30
CA TRP A 247 26.65 -20.77 12.43
C TRP A 247 26.08 -20.88 13.86
N GLU A 248 25.99 -19.77 14.57
CA GLU A 248 25.42 -19.69 15.92
C GLU A 248 23.99 -19.12 15.95
N GLY A 249 23.40 -18.82 14.78
CA GLY A 249 22.08 -18.24 14.65
C GLY A 249 20.96 -19.26 14.47
N HIS A 250 19.75 -18.78 14.25
CA HIS A 250 18.53 -19.55 14.05
C HIS A 250 18.23 -19.76 12.57
N GLY A 251 17.57 -20.86 12.23
CA GLY A 251 17.05 -21.10 10.90
C GLY A 251 17.95 -21.88 9.93
N ALA A 252 18.93 -22.64 10.47
CA ALA A 252 19.73 -23.57 9.68
C ALA A 252 19.85 -24.91 10.41
N ASP A 253 19.50 -26.03 9.76
CA ASP A 253 19.56 -27.37 10.31
C ASP A 253 21.01 -27.89 10.29
N GLY A 254 21.81 -27.49 11.29
CA GLY A 254 23.18 -27.98 11.49
C GLY A 254 24.20 -27.53 10.45
N GLY A 255 23.84 -26.54 9.59
CA GLY A 255 24.70 -25.94 8.58
C GLY A 255 24.59 -24.43 8.57
N HIS A 256 25.18 -23.81 7.54
CA HIS A 256 24.98 -22.37 7.32
C HIS A 256 23.68 -22.13 6.56
N PRO A 257 22.91 -21.07 6.90
CA PRO A 257 21.74 -20.71 6.11
C PRO A 257 22.16 -20.24 4.71
N ALA A 258 21.27 -20.42 3.73
CA ALA A 258 21.52 -19.89 2.39
C ALA A 258 21.42 -18.37 2.37
N THR A 259 20.54 -17.81 3.21
CA THR A 259 20.23 -16.37 3.28
C THR A 259 20.11 -15.90 4.73
N ILE A 260 20.22 -14.59 4.94
CA ILE A 260 20.01 -13.94 6.24
C ILE A 260 19.09 -12.73 6.09
N LEU A 261 18.38 -12.40 7.17
CA LEU A 261 17.62 -11.16 7.25
C LEU A 261 18.58 -9.99 7.54
N SER A 262 18.83 -9.14 6.54
CA SER A 262 19.80 -8.04 6.65
C SER A 262 19.19 -6.73 7.11
N SER A 263 17.90 -6.47 6.84
CA SER A 263 17.18 -5.33 7.41
C SER A 263 15.69 -5.59 7.53
N LEU A 264 15.09 -4.90 8.49
CA LEU A 264 13.65 -4.76 8.67
C LEU A 264 13.36 -3.28 8.90
N ASP A 265 12.54 -2.71 8.04
CA ASP A 265 12.14 -1.31 8.11
C ASP A 265 10.63 -1.20 8.27
N LEU A 266 10.20 -0.31 9.17
CA LEU A 266 8.81 0.07 9.37
C LEU A 266 8.60 1.46 8.76
N PHE A 267 7.58 1.59 7.93
CA PHE A 267 7.19 2.84 7.30
C PHE A 267 5.81 3.25 7.79
N ASP A 268 5.66 4.50 8.13
CA ASP A 268 4.38 5.13 8.43
C ASP A 268 4.31 6.56 7.86
N ARG A 269 3.21 7.28 8.18
CA ARG A 269 3.01 8.67 7.73
C ARG A 269 4.06 9.65 8.26
N THR A 270 4.80 9.30 9.31
CA THR A 270 5.77 10.17 10.00
C THR A 270 7.21 9.90 9.57
N GLY A 271 7.48 8.78 8.91
CA GLY A 271 8.80 8.45 8.39
C GLY A 271 9.11 6.96 8.27
N THR A 272 10.38 6.67 8.13
CA THR A 272 10.95 5.32 8.11
C THR A 272 11.68 5.04 9.40
N TYR A 273 11.46 3.87 9.96
CA TYR A 273 12.06 3.41 11.22
C TYR A 273 12.73 2.06 10.99
N SER A 274 14.06 2.04 11.06
CA SER A 274 14.85 0.82 10.87
C SER A 274 15.05 0.09 12.17
N PHE A 275 14.91 -1.23 12.15
CA PHE A 275 15.24 -2.09 13.27
C PHE A 275 16.75 -2.14 13.49
N PRO A 276 17.21 -2.10 14.73
CA PRO A 276 18.62 -2.33 15.03
C PRO A 276 19.11 -3.69 14.51
N SER A 277 20.36 -3.75 14.03
CA SER A 277 20.96 -4.99 13.53
C SER A 277 20.95 -6.09 14.58
N GLU A 278 21.14 -5.74 15.85
CA GLU A 278 21.15 -6.68 16.98
C GLU A 278 19.83 -7.44 17.12
N LEU A 279 18.69 -6.83 16.74
CA LEU A 279 17.39 -7.52 16.71
C LEU A 279 17.27 -8.51 15.56
N LEU A 280 18.09 -8.37 14.51
CA LEU A 280 18.06 -9.19 13.30
C LEU A 280 19.16 -10.23 13.27
N ASP A 281 20.19 -10.06 14.11
CA ASP A 281 21.35 -10.94 14.16
C ASP A 281 20.96 -12.41 14.38
N GLY A 282 21.60 -13.29 13.65
CA GLY A 282 21.40 -14.73 13.73
C GLY A 282 20.10 -15.23 13.10
N LEU A 283 19.37 -14.42 12.31
CA LEU A 283 18.17 -14.87 11.62
C LEU A 283 18.50 -15.35 10.20
N GLY A 284 18.76 -16.64 10.06
CA GLY A 284 19.01 -17.32 8.79
C GLY A 284 17.74 -17.90 8.16
N ASN A 285 17.74 -18.09 6.85
CA ASN A 285 16.63 -18.61 6.04
C ASN A 285 15.27 -18.05 6.47
N PRO A 286 15.07 -16.72 6.45
CA PRO A 286 13.83 -16.11 6.94
C PRO A 286 12.66 -16.52 6.04
N GLY A 287 11.60 -17.09 6.64
CA GLY A 287 10.38 -17.46 5.93
C GLY A 287 9.50 -16.25 5.64
N LEU A 288 9.94 -15.36 4.76
CA LEU A 288 9.29 -14.07 4.49
C LEU A 288 7.91 -14.20 3.84
N GLU A 289 7.59 -15.33 3.22
CA GLU A 289 6.26 -15.67 2.72
C GLU A 289 5.27 -16.05 3.83
N ARG A 290 5.73 -16.30 5.06
CA ARG A 290 4.92 -16.70 6.22
C ARG A 290 4.98 -15.66 7.34
N VAL A 291 5.10 -14.39 6.99
CA VAL A 291 5.04 -13.29 7.96
C VAL A 291 3.58 -13.00 8.30
N THR A 292 3.28 -12.96 9.60
CA THR A 292 1.96 -12.54 10.09
C THR A 292 2.09 -11.24 10.88
N LEU A 293 1.22 -10.30 10.59
CA LEU A 293 1.14 -9.03 11.30
C LEU A 293 -0.15 -8.97 12.11
N THR A 294 -0.04 -8.67 13.39
CA THR A 294 -1.19 -8.49 14.27
C THR A 294 -1.02 -7.23 15.10
N LYS A 295 -2.05 -6.39 15.12
CA LYS A 295 -2.02 -5.14 15.88
C LYS A 295 -2.99 -5.19 17.04
N HIS A 296 -2.51 -4.92 18.24
CA HIS A 296 -3.25 -4.86 19.49
C HIS A 296 -3.11 -3.46 20.11
N GLY A 297 -3.99 -2.54 19.74
CA GLY A 297 -3.88 -1.15 20.17
C GLY A 297 -2.58 -0.50 19.66
N ASN A 298 -1.67 -0.16 20.57
CA ASN A 298 -0.38 0.43 20.25
C ASN A 298 0.74 -0.59 20.01
N LEU A 299 0.47 -1.85 20.17
CA LEU A 299 1.46 -2.92 19.97
C LEU A 299 1.25 -3.58 18.62
N LEU A 300 2.32 -3.66 17.83
CA LEU A 300 2.39 -4.42 16.58
C LEU A 300 3.24 -5.66 16.80
N ASP A 301 2.64 -6.83 16.60
CA ASP A 301 3.30 -8.11 16.58
C ASP A 301 3.63 -8.51 15.15
N ILE A 302 4.90 -8.82 14.90
CA ILE A 302 5.43 -9.29 13.63
C ILE A 302 5.96 -10.69 13.88
N SER A 303 5.26 -11.71 13.43
CA SER A 303 5.69 -13.09 13.59
C SER A 303 6.12 -13.71 12.27
N MET A 304 7.18 -14.53 12.31
CA MET A 304 7.72 -15.25 11.17
C MET A 304 8.30 -16.57 11.60
N VAL A 305 8.42 -17.51 10.67
CA VAL A 305 9.11 -18.78 10.87
C VAL A 305 10.42 -18.73 10.11
N ASN A 306 11.53 -18.91 10.80
CA ASN A 306 12.85 -19.02 10.21
C ASN A 306 13.23 -20.49 10.04
N GLY A 307 13.84 -20.81 8.90
CA GLY A 307 14.25 -22.17 8.57
C GLY A 307 13.14 -23.04 7.99
N ASP A 308 13.55 -24.13 7.42
CA ASP A 308 12.74 -25.15 6.77
C ASP A 308 13.03 -26.49 7.45
N GLY A 309 12.02 -27.14 7.94
CA GLY A 309 12.14 -28.46 8.59
C GLY A 309 12.23 -28.44 10.11
N ALA A 310 12.87 -29.42 10.69
CA ALA A 310 12.85 -29.67 12.15
C ALA A 310 13.63 -28.65 12.99
N GLY A 311 14.55 -27.89 12.38
CA GLY A 311 15.30 -26.80 13.02
C GLY A 311 14.68 -25.43 12.91
N GLY A 312 13.43 -25.34 12.44
CA GLY A 312 12.75 -24.05 12.29
C GLY A 312 12.50 -23.35 13.64
N HIS A 313 12.65 -22.04 13.63
CA HIS A 313 12.37 -21.19 14.78
C HIS A 313 11.22 -20.24 14.51
N PHE A 314 10.35 -20.07 15.49
CA PHE A 314 9.35 -19.05 15.49
C PHE A 314 9.94 -17.76 16.07
N VAL A 315 9.88 -16.67 15.31
CA VAL A 315 10.39 -15.36 15.72
C VAL A 315 9.25 -14.39 15.84
N LEU A 316 9.18 -13.68 16.97
CA LEU A 316 8.22 -12.61 17.22
C LEU A 316 8.96 -11.32 17.51
N PHE A 317 8.76 -10.31 16.67
CA PHE A 317 9.09 -8.94 17.04
C PHE A 317 7.83 -8.26 17.55
N GLN A 318 7.96 -7.58 18.68
CA GLN A 318 6.91 -6.70 19.20
C GLN A 318 7.37 -5.25 19.06
N VAL A 319 6.56 -4.41 18.45
CA VAL A 319 6.84 -2.99 18.24
C VAL A 319 5.83 -2.16 19.00
N ASN A 320 6.31 -1.28 19.89
CA ASN A 320 5.49 -0.23 20.51
C ASN A 320 5.45 0.98 19.57
N LEU A 321 4.32 1.19 18.90
CA LEU A 321 4.19 2.22 17.86
C LEU A 321 4.36 3.66 18.36
N PRO A 322 3.84 4.06 19.56
CA PRO A 322 4.04 5.41 20.06
C PRO A 322 5.50 5.80 20.27
N ASP A 323 6.32 4.84 20.73
CA ASP A 323 7.72 5.08 21.09
C ASP A 323 8.69 4.60 20.02
N TYR A 324 8.20 3.88 19.00
CA TYR A 324 9.01 3.21 17.97
C TYR A 324 10.15 2.40 18.59
N ARG A 325 9.81 1.54 19.53
CA ARG A 325 10.76 0.60 20.16
C ARG A 325 10.33 -0.83 19.83
N ALA A 326 11.28 -1.69 19.58
CA ALA A 326 11.05 -3.09 19.28
C ALA A 326 11.80 -4.01 20.24
N ARG A 327 11.30 -5.22 20.43
CA ARG A 327 11.96 -6.32 21.13
C ARG A 327 11.74 -7.62 20.37
N ARG A 328 12.61 -8.61 20.60
CA ARG A 328 12.56 -9.91 19.92
C ARG A 328 12.36 -11.06 20.90
N PHE A 329 11.54 -12.00 20.48
CA PHE A 329 11.39 -13.31 21.12
C PHE A 329 11.67 -14.38 20.07
N VAL A 330 12.25 -15.50 20.50
CA VAL A 330 12.49 -16.67 19.66
C VAL A 330 12.01 -17.93 20.39
N ARG A 331 11.45 -18.85 19.63
CA ARG A 331 11.02 -20.16 20.11
C ARG A 331 11.34 -21.20 19.04
N GLU A 332 11.84 -22.37 19.43
CA GLU A 332 11.88 -23.51 18.53
C GLU A 332 10.45 -23.92 18.15
N VAL A 333 10.24 -24.39 16.93
CA VAL A 333 8.89 -24.75 16.43
C VAL A 333 8.25 -25.85 17.27
N ILE A 334 9.07 -26.72 17.87
CA ILE A 334 8.64 -27.85 18.70
C ILE A 334 8.47 -27.51 20.19
N GLU A 335 8.82 -26.29 20.62
CA GLU A 335 8.69 -25.83 22.00
C GLU A 335 7.45 -24.96 22.18
N ASP A 336 6.85 -25.00 23.38
CA ASP A 336 5.67 -24.20 23.70
C ASP A 336 6.01 -22.80 24.22
N ASP A 337 7.18 -22.61 24.82
CA ASP A 337 7.56 -21.36 25.47
C ASP A 337 8.42 -20.44 24.59
N MET A 338 8.00 -19.17 24.52
CA MET A 338 8.77 -18.10 23.84
C MET A 338 9.86 -17.56 24.75
N THR A 339 11.11 -17.61 24.32
CA THR A 339 12.23 -16.99 25.01
C THR A 339 12.46 -15.57 24.51
N LYS A 340 12.44 -14.60 25.43
CA LYS A 340 12.82 -13.22 25.11
C LYS A 340 14.33 -13.14 24.90
N THR A 341 14.75 -12.85 23.68
CA THR A 341 16.17 -12.74 23.33
C THR A 341 16.70 -11.31 23.41
N HIS A 342 15.83 -10.31 23.24
CA HIS A 342 16.22 -8.91 23.28
C HIS A 342 15.15 -8.06 23.96
N ASP A 343 15.59 -7.09 24.75
CA ASP A 343 14.72 -6.08 25.36
C ASP A 343 14.31 -4.97 24.39
N TRP A 344 13.49 -4.03 24.88
CA TRP A 344 13.02 -2.91 24.09
C TRP A 344 14.17 -2.02 23.60
N MET A 345 14.39 -2.03 22.29
CA MET A 345 15.39 -1.22 21.59
C MET A 345 14.70 -0.14 20.73
N PRO A 346 15.23 1.10 20.69
CA PRO A 346 14.67 2.14 19.85
C PRO A 346 14.89 1.82 18.37
N LEU A 347 13.86 2.00 17.54
CA LEU A 347 14.01 1.99 16.09
C LEU A 347 14.71 3.29 15.64
N LYS A 348 15.61 3.18 14.69
CA LYS A 348 16.35 4.33 14.16
C LYS A 348 15.52 5.05 13.12
N LYS A 349 15.05 6.26 13.42
CA LYS A 349 14.35 7.10 12.45
C LYS A 349 15.31 7.54 11.35
N ARG A 350 14.95 7.27 10.09
CA ARG A 350 15.67 7.76 8.90
C ARG A 350 14.98 9.02 8.35
N SER A 351 15.75 9.89 7.67
CA SER A 351 15.18 11.05 6.97
C SER A 351 14.29 10.58 5.80
N LYS A 352 13.27 11.36 5.44
CA LYS A 352 12.19 11.05 4.47
C LYS A 352 12.59 10.64 3.04
N SER A 353 13.84 10.37 2.73
CA SER A 353 14.23 9.92 1.40
C SER A 353 14.03 8.42 1.28
N TRP A 354 12.94 8.01 0.64
CA TRP A 354 12.55 6.62 0.41
C TRP A 354 13.58 5.81 -0.41
N ASN A 355 14.50 6.46 -1.13
CA ASN A 355 15.32 5.87 -2.18
C ASN A 355 16.73 6.43 -2.34
N LYS A 356 17.45 6.75 -1.27
CA LYS A 356 18.91 6.82 -1.46
C LYS A 356 19.49 5.45 -1.12
N PRO A 357 20.18 4.77 -2.07
CA PRO A 357 21.01 3.65 -1.72
C PRO A 357 22.05 4.15 -0.72
N GLU A 358 22.25 3.40 0.36
CA GLU A 358 23.41 3.62 1.22
C GLU A 358 24.67 3.43 0.39
N GLU A 359 25.56 4.46 0.39
CA GLU A 359 26.89 4.40 -0.20
C GLU A 359 27.73 3.32 0.49
#